data_32d839f3db433134bd0a3ab0f56efe48
#
_entry.id   32d839f3db433134bd0a3ab0f56efe48
#
_cell.length_a   1.000
_cell.length_b   1.000
_cell.length_c   1.000
_cell.angle_alpha   90.00
_cell.angle_beta   90.00
_cell.angle_gamma   90.00
#
_symmetry.space_group_name_H-M   'P 1'
#
loop_
_entity.id
_entity.type
_entity.pdbx_description
1 polymer ?
#
loop_
_entity_poly.entity_id
_entity_poly.type
_entity_poly.pdbx_seq_one_letter_code
_entity_poly.pdbx_strand_id
1 'polypeptide(L)'
;MASKQYIIIGLGNSAIFLARHLTSLGHDVLVVDNHPEKVQDISSTVSQAMVADSTRKKQLASIPLQKADSVIVCIGENLEASLLTVLNLKELG
;
A
#
# COMPACT_ATOMS: atom_id res chain seq x y z
N MET A 1 -3.85 -0.92 23.46
CA MET A 1 -3.46 0.06 22.46
C MET A 1 -4.35 -0.08 21.24
N ALA A 2 -4.92 1.02 20.76
CA ALA A 2 -5.80 0.96 19.60
C ALA A 2 -4.99 0.64 18.35
N SER A 3 -5.49 -0.28 17.52
CA SER A 3 -4.87 -0.56 16.23
C SER A 3 -5.13 0.61 15.27
N LYS A 4 -4.16 0.85 14.41
CA LYS A 4 -4.28 1.83 13.33
C LYS A 4 -4.42 1.10 12.01
N GLN A 5 -4.88 1.83 11.00
CA GLN A 5 -5.04 1.28 9.66
C GLN A 5 -4.03 1.94 8.72
N TYR A 6 -3.19 1.12 8.12
CA TYR A 6 -2.15 1.56 7.21
C TYR A 6 -2.40 1.00 5.83
N ILE A 7 -2.13 1.82 4.82
CA ILE A 7 -2.09 1.36 3.43
C ILE A 7 -0.67 1.57 2.92
N ILE A 8 -0.07 0.50 2.40
CA ILE A 8 1.28 0.53 1.84
C ILE A 8 1.17 0.28 0.34
N ILE A 9 1.61 1.24 -0.45
CA ILE A 9 1.58 1.14 -1.91
C ILE A 9 3.00 0.85 -2.40
N GLY A 10 3.17 -0.31 -3.01
CA GLY A 10 4.45 -0.82 -3.47
C GLY A 10 4.98 -1.90 -2.54
N LEU A 11 5.55 -2.97 -3.12
CA LEU A 11 6.06 -4.12 -2.37
C LEU A 11 7.53 -4.39 -2.68
N GLY A 12 8.37 -3.36 -2.59
CA GLY A 12 9.81 -3.56 -2.52
C GLY A 12 10.21 -4.17 -1.18
N ASN A 13 11.49 -4.48 -1.01
CA ASN A 13 11.97 -5.13 0.21
C ASN A 13 11.64 -4.34 1.48
N SER A 14 11.80 -3.02 1.42
CA SER A 14 11.49 -2.15 2.57
C SER A 14 10.01 -2.18 2.92
N ALA A 15 9.15 -2.20 1.91
CA ALA A 15 7.70 -2.23 2.12
C ALA A 15 7.25 -3.54 2.75
N ILE A 16 7.82 -4.66 2.30
CA ILE A 16 7.51 -5.97 2.87
C ILE A 16 7.91 -6.02 4.34
N PHE A 17 9.09 -5.53 4.67
CA PHE A 17 9.56 -5.45 6.05
C PHE A 17 8.62 -4.60 6.90
N LEU A 18 8.28 -3.42 6.41
CA LEU A 18 7.39 -2.49 7.12
C LEU A 18 6.01 -3.12 7.34
N ALA A 19 5.44 -3.73 6.30
CA ALA A 19 4.12 -4.36 6.38
C ALA A 19 4.10 -5.47 7.45
N ARG A 20 5.12 -6.31 7.47
CA ARG A 20 5.23 -7.38 8.47
C ARG A 20 5.37 -6.82 9.87
N HIS A 21 6.19 -5.77 10.02
CA HIS A 21 6.43 -5.16 11.32
C HIS A 21 5.15 -4.53 11.88
N LEU A 22 4.43 -3.74 11.07
CA LEU A 22 3.18 -3.12 11.50
C LEU A 22 2.13 -4.16 11.86
N THR A 23 2.05 -5.24 11.08
CA THR A 23 1.13 -6.33 11.36
C THR A 23 1.48 -7.00 12.69
N SER A 24 2.77 -7.20 12.97
CA SER A 24 3.22 -7.81 14.23
C SER A 24 2.88 -6.97 15.45
N LEU A 25 2.73 -5.66 15.26
CA LEU A 25 2.32 -4.73 16.31
C LEU A 25 0.81 -4.66 16.51
N GLY A 26 0.05 -5.44 15.74
CA GLY A 26 -1.40 -5.49 15.87
C GLY A 26 -2.17 -4.48 15.04
N HIS A 27 -1.52 -3.82 14.09
CA HIS A 27 -2.19 -2.88 13.20
C HIS A 27 -2.78 -3.58 11.98
N ASP A 28 -3.82 -2.98 11.41
CA ASP A 28 -4.38 -3.44 10.14
C ASP A 28 -3.58 -2.86 8.99
N VAL A 29 -3.12 -3.71 8.09
CA VAL A 29 -2.29 -3.32 6.96
C VAL A 29 -2.89 -3.81 5.66
N LEU A 30 -3.17 -2.88 4.75
CA LEU A 30 -3.52 -3.18 3.37
C LEU A 30 -2.31 -2.88 2.51
N VAL A 31 -1.85 -3.86 1.75
CA VAL A 31 -0.77 -3.65 0.78
C VAL A 31 -1.31 -3.63 -0.63
N VAL A 32 -0.72 -2.81 -1.48
CA VAL A 32 -1.14 -2.63 -2.87
C VAL A 32 0.10 -2.67 -3.74
N ASP A 33 0.08 -3.47 -4.79
CA ASP A 33 1.15 -3.54 -5.78
C ASP A 33 0.55 -3.97 -7.11
N ASN A 34 1.21 -3.62 -8.20
CA ASN A 34 0.75 -4.00 -9.53
C ASN A 34 1.25 -5.38 -9.98
N HIS A 35 2.04 -6.06 -9.15
CA HIS A 35 2.55 -7.40 -9.45
C HIS A 35 1.75 -8.46 -8.68
N PRO A 36 0.91 -9.25 -9.35
CA PRO A 36 0.07 -10.24 -8.65
C PRO A 36 0.86 -11.23 -7.80
N GLU A 37 2.05 -11.64 -8.25
CA GLU A 37 2.87 -12.59 -7.50
C GLU A 37 3.32 -12.04 -6.16
N LYS A 38 3.74 -10.77 -6.12
CA LYS A 38 4.16 -10.14 -4.87
C LYS A 38 3.00 -9.98 -3.90
N VAL A 39 1.83 -9.64 -4.43
CA VAL A 39 0.62 -9.49 -3.63
C VAL A 39 0.24 -10.84 -3.03
N GLN A 40 0.27 -11.90 -3.81
CA GLN A 40 -0.06 -13.23 -3.33
C GLN A 40 0.89 -13.71 -2.24
N ASP A 41 2.19 -13.45 -2.41
CA ASP A 41 3.21 -13.88 -1.45
C ASP A 41 3.01 -13.28 -0.06
N ILE A 42 2.53 -12.05 0.03
CA ILE A 42 2.36 -11.38 1.31
C ILE A 42 0.94 -11.47 1.87
N SER A 43 -0.01 -11.95 1.07
CA SER A 43 -1.44 -11.90 1.42
C SER A 43 -1.77 -12.61 2.73
N SER A 44 -1.05 -13.66 3.08
CA SER A 44 -1.28 -14.40 4.34
C SER A 44 -0.67 -13.72 5.56
N THR A 45 0.20 -12.74 5.37
CA THR A 45 0.93 -12.07 6.46
C THR A 45 0.25 -10.80 6.92
N VAL A 46 -0.47 -10.13 6.02
CA VAL A 46 -1.12 -8.84 6.28
C VAL A 46 -2.63 -8.98 6.31
N SER A 47 -3.32 -7.93 6.74
CA SER A 47 -4.78 -7.95 6.84
C SER A 47 -5.45 -8.09 5.49
N GLN A 48 -4.93 -7.39 4.47
CA GLN A 48 -5.47 -7.43 3.12
C GLN A 48 -4.39 -7.07 2.10
N ALA A 49 -4.45 -7.66 0.92
CA ALA A 49 -3.54 -7.37 -0.18
C ALA A 49 -4.34 -7.21 -1.47
N MET A 50 -4.00 -6.20 -2.27
CA MET A 50 -4.71 -5.89 -3.50
C MET A 50 -3.73 -5.71 -4.65
N VAL A 51 -4.15 -6.15 -5.85
CA VAL A 51 -3.43 -5.85 -7.09
C VAL A 51 -4.05 -4.60 -7.70
N ALA A 52 -3.24 -3.56 -7.84
CA ALA A 52 -3.67 -2.32 -8.48
C ALA A 52 -2.46 -1.52 -8.93
N ASP A 53 -2.64 -0.75 -10.00
CA ASP A 53 -1.62 0.18 -10.49
C ASP A 53 -1.93 1.57 -9.94
N SER A 54 -1.15 2.01 -8.96
CA SER A 54 -1.34 3.29 -8.28
C SER A 54 -1.03 4.49 -9.16
N THR A 55 -0.36 4.29 -10.29
CA THR A 55 -0.13 5.37 -11.26
C THR A 55 -1.39 5.68 -12.07
N ARG A 56 -2.40 4.80 -12.01
CA ARG A 56 -3.68 5.00 -12.66
C ARG A 56 -4.71 5.45 -11.64
N LYS A 57 -5.18 6.66 -11.78
CA LYS A 57 -6.07 7.29 -10.81
C LYS A 57 -7.34 6.48 -10.54
N LYS A 58 -7.92 5.86 -11.58
CA LYS A 58 -9.12 5.04 -11.41
C LYS A 58 -8.86 3.81 -10.54
N GLN A 59 -7.70 3.18 -10.71
CA GLN A 59 -7.35 2.03 -9.89
C GLN A 59 -7.06 2.44 -8.46
N LEU A 60 -6.36 3.55 -8.27
CA LEU A 60 -6.08 4.07 -6.95
C LEU A 60 -7.37 4.45 -6.20
N ALA A 61 -8.36 4.99 -6.92
CA ALA A 61 -9.64 5.36 -6.34
C ALA A 61 -10.44 4.17 -5.82
N SER A 62 -10.15 2.95 -6.30
CA SER A 62 -10.82 1.74 -5.81
C SER A 62 -10.32 1.29 -4.44
N ILE A 63 -9.23 1.86 -3.95
CA ILE A 63 -8.64 1.53 -2.66
C ILE A 63 -9.35 2.35 -1.58
N PRO A 64 -9.63 1.76 -0.39
CA PRO A 64 -10.33 2.49 0.67
C PRO A 64 -9.40 3.46 1.41
N LEU A 65 -8.92 4.47 0.70
CA LEU A 65 -7.92 5.43 1.20
C LEU A 65 -8.40 6.22 2.42
N GLN A 66 -9.69 6.54 2.46
CA GLN A 66 -10.25 7.38 3.52
C GLN A 66 -10.31 6.67 4.87
N LYS A 67 -10.22 5.36 4.88
CA LYS A 67 -10.24 4.57 6.12
C LYS A 67 -8.86 4.44 6.75
N ALA A 68 -7.81 4.84 6.04
CA ALA A 68 -6.44 4.68 6.51
C ALA A 68 -6.03 5.85 7.40
N ASP A 69 -5.30 5.53 8.48
CA ASP A 69 -4.64 6.56 9.29
C ASP A 69 -3.42 7.12 8.55
N SER A 70 -2.76 6.28 7.77
CA SER A 70 -1.60 6.70 6.97
C SER A 70 -1.53 5.88 5.69
N VAL A 71 -1.10 6.53 4.62
CA VAL A 71 -0.81 5.90 3.34
C VAL A 71 0.67 6.10 3.05
N ILE A 72 1.38 4.99 2.89
CA ILE A 72 2.84 5.00 2.71
C ILE A 72 3.14 4.53 1.29
N VAL A 73 3.87 5.35 0.54
CA VAL A 73 4.26 5.03 -0.83
C VAL A 73 5.68 4.51 -0.84
N CYS A 74 5.86 3.23 -1.21
CA CYS A 74 7.13 2.53 -1.21
C CYS A 74 7.37 1.84 -2.56
N ILE A 75 7.37 2.60 -3.64
CA ILE A 75 7.51 2.02 -5.00
C ILE A 75 8.98 1.76 -5.36
N GLY A 76 9.88 2.01 -4.44
CA GLY A 76 11.30 1.66 -4.62
C GLY A 76 12.01 2.62 -5.55
N GLU A 77 12.70 2.06 -6.56
CA GLU A 77 13.57 2.85 -7.42
C GLU A 77 12.85 3.63 -8.52
N ASN A 78 11.56 3.39 -8.73
CA ASN A 78 10.81 4.07 -9.79
C ASN A 78 10.29 5.41 -9.29
N LEU A 79 11.09 6.44 -9.46
CA LEU A 79 10.75 7.79 -9.03
C LEU A 79 9.50 8.33 -9.74
N GLU A 80 9.38 8.08 -11.03
CA GLU A 80 8.23 8.54 -11.81
C GLU A 80 6.94 7.94 -11.27
N ALA A 81 6.91 6.63 -11.04
CA ALA A 81 5.72 5.97 -10.49
C ALA A 81 5.38 6.49 -9.09
N SER A 82 6.39 6.75 -8.26
CA SER A 82 6.18 7.31 -6.93
C SER A 82 5.57 8.70 -6.98
N LEU A 83 6.09 9.56 -7.85
CA LEU A 83 5.56 10.92 -8.02
C LEU A 83 4.13 10.91 -8.55
N LEU A 84 3.84 10.08 -9.55
CA LEU A 84 2.49 9.95 -10.09
C LEU A 84 1.52 9.46 -9.03
N THR A 85 1.92 8.49 -8.24
CA THR A 85 1.10 7.95 -7.16
C THR A 85 0.78 9.04 -6.13
N VAL A 86 1.78 9.81 -5.71
CA VAL A 86 1.58 10.89 -4.74
C VAL A 86 0.63 11.96 -5.29
N LEU A 87 0.81 12.35 -6.56
CA LEU A 87 -0.07 13.31 -7.21
C LEU A 87 -1.51 12.81 -7.26
N ASN A 88 -1.70 11.54 -7.63
CA ASN A 88 -3.03 10.93 -7.68
C ASN A 88 -3.68 10.90 -6.30
N LEU A 89 -2.91 10.58 -5.26
CA LEU A 89 -3.41 10.60 -3.89
C LEU A 89 -3.88 11.99 -3.48
N LYS A 90 -3.11 13.02 -3.82
CA LYS A 90 -3.50 14.40 -3.51
C LYS A 90 -4.75 14.84 -4.25
N GLU A 91 -4.91 14.41 -5.50
CA GLU A 91 -6.10 14.75 -6.27
C GLU A 91 -7.36 14.05 -5.75
N LEU A 92 -7.20 12.87 -5.16
CA LEU A 92 -8.33 12.15 -4.59
C LEU A 92 -8.71 12.64 -3.18
N GLY A 93 -7.90 13.44 -2.60
CA GLY A 93 -8.12 13.94 -1.25
C GLY A 93 -7.48 13.12 -0.19
#